data_52662ee41b7af5f122017a1efd3270b2
#
_entry.id   52662ee41b7af5f122017a1efd3270b2
#
_cell.length_a   1.000
_cell.length_b   1.000
_cell.length_c   1.000
_cell.angle_alpha   90.00
_cell.angle_beta   90.00
_cell.angle_gamma   90.00
#
_symmetry.space_group_name_H-M   'P 1'
#
loop_
_entity.id
_entity.type
_entity.pdbx_description
1 polymer ?
#
loop_
_entity_poly.entity_id
_entity_poly.type
_entity_poly.pdbx_seq_one_letter_code
_entity_poly.pdbx_strand_id
1 'polypeptide(L)'
;MASIRKRGENSYLLVVSRGYDYQGNRLKPAQKTVHPPLGLTAKQTQKWLNEQAVLYEQEVKHTPAQPVDRSITLAKYIEIWLDQIAPKKLAASTLSRDRQDIRRILPALGHYKLTELNKEILRDFYDAMRQVRRESTGEFLAEGTVEGIHSCLCGILSDAVEAGYITHNPAWRAYKKKGISKERPVADEETVQRLIAALETQSLKYEVYYKLILATGMRRGEACGLRWSDIDWRQRALHIRRNVVKLSRQPIMVKEPKTQAGVRVVYLSKDMCKLLRAWEKECQWEKEQQGDAELTQDDYLFQQPNGDPMVPCTFTYRFKMILRENGLPDDLNVHSLR
;
A
#
# COMPACT_ATOMS: atom_id res chain seq x y z
N MET A 1 19.87 -4.92 28.09
CA MET A 1 20.53 -6.13 28.65
C MET A 1 19.88 -6.52 29.96
N ALA A 2 19.67 -7.83 30.16
CA ALA A 2 19.22 -8.35 31.43
C ALA A 2 20.25 -8.13 32.52
N SER A 3 19.86 -7.68 33.71
CA SER A 3 20.73 -7.60 34.88
C SER A 3 20.62 -8.86 35.71
N ILE A 4 21.79 -9.35 36.22
CA ILE A 4 21.89 -10.57 37.05
C ILE A 4 22.15 -10.15 38.48
N ARG A 5 21.35 -10.58 39.44
CA ARG A 5 21.52 -10.29 40.88
C ARG A 5 21.58 -11.59 41.66
N LYS A 6 22.61 -11.77 42.49
CA LYS A 6 22.70 -12.93 43.41
C LYS A 6 21.73 -12.76 44.57
N ARG A 7 20.89 -13.78 44.86
CA ARG A 7 19.91 -13.78 45.96
C ARG A 7 20.22 -14.81 47.07
N GLY A 8 21.05 -15.81 46.78
CA GLY A 8 21.43 -16.87 47.72
C GLY A 8 22.67 -17.62 47.23
N GLU A 9 23.05 -18.70 47.90
CA GLU A 9 24.28 -19.46 47.57
C GLU A 9 24.24 -19.98 46.12
N ASN A 10 23.12 -20.50 45.64
CA ASN A 10 22.97 -20.99 44.27
C ASN A 10 21.68 -20.42 43.61
N SER A 11 21.28 -19.17 43.93
CA SER A 11 20.07 -18.55 43.45
C SER A 11 20.40 -17.17 42.88
N TYR A 12 19.96 -16.94 41.62
CA TYR A 12 20.20 -15.70 40.88
C TYR A 12 18.89 -15.17 40.30
N LEU A 13 18.69 -13.85 40.36
CA LEU A 13 17.55 -13.16 39.82
C LEU A 13 17.96 -12.49 38.51
N LEU A 14 17.32 -12.86 37.41
CA LEU A 14 17.41 -12.18 36.14
C LEU A 14 16.33 -11.08 36.10
N VAL A 15 16.72 -9.84 35.75
CA VAL A 15 15.80 -8.70 35.67
C VAL A 15 15.93 -8.05 34.31
N VAL A 16 14.82 -7.99 33.58
CA VAL A 16 14.75 -7.38 32.26
C VAL A 16 13.78 -6.21 32.30
N SER A 17 14.23 -5.04 31.83
CA SER A 17 13.37 -3.87 31.67
C SER A 17 12.36 -4.12 30.53
N ARG A 18 11.08 -3.79 30.79
CA ARG A 18 10.00 -3.84 29.79
C ARG A 18 9.75 -2.51 29.07
N GLY A 19 10.60 -1.49 29.35
CA GLY A 19 10.42 -0.16 28.76
C GLY A 19 9.34 0.66 29.45
N TYR A 20 8.63 1.46 28.64
CA TYR A 20 7.58 2.36 29.08
C TYR A 20 6.27 2.01 28.34
N ASP A 21 5.12 2.31 28.94
CA ASP A 21 3.84 2.24 28.29
C ASP A 21 3.61 3.43 27.31
N TYR A 22 2.48 3.44 26.60
CA TYR A 22 2.12 4.51 25.66
C TYR A 22 1.87 5.87 26.34
N GLN A 23 1.71 5.90 27.66
CA GLN A 23 1.58 7.12 28.47
C GLN A 23 2.92 7.60 29.03
N GLY A 24 4.03 6.90 28.76
CA GLY A 24 5.36 7.23 29.25
C GLY A 24 5.66 6.71 30.66
N ASN A 25 4.79 5.87 31.26
CA ASN A 25 5.02 5.28 32.57
C ASN A 25 5.93 4.04 32.43
N ARG A 26 6.88 3.90 33.36
CA ARG A 26 7.78 2.75 33.35
C ARG A 26 7.05 1.46 33.72
N LEU A 27 7.09 0.48 32.83
CA LEU A 27 6.54 -0.85 33.07
C LEU A 27 7.31 -1.60 34.15
N LYS A 28 6.63 -2.41 34.96
CA LYS A 28 7.28 -3.28 35.96
C LYS A 28 8.26 -4.22 35.24
N PRO A 29 9.53 -4.29 35.67
CA PRO A 29 10.52 -5.17 35.06
C PRO A 29 10.12 -6.64 35.20
N ALA A 30 10.39 -7.42 34.16
CA ALA A 30 10.23 -8.87 34.22
C ALA A 30 11.36 -9.46 35.08
N GLN A 31 11.02 -10.44 35.92
CA GLN A 31 11.93 -11.08 36.85
C GLN A 31 11.80 -12.60 36.78
N LYS A 32 12.93 -13.31 36.72
CA LYS A 32 12.99 -14.78 36.71
C LYS A 32 14.13 -15.24 37.64
N THR A 33 13.83 -16.11 38.56
CA THR A 33 14.87 -16.73 39.43
C THR A 33 15.38 -17.97 38.71
N VAL A 34 16.70 -18.10 38.65
CA VAL A 34 17.40 -19.24 38.04
C VAL A 34 18.40 -19.85 39.00
N HIS A 35 18.60 -21.14 38.89
CA HIS A 35 19.52 -21.91 39.73
C HIS A 35 20.55 -22.61 38.82
N PRO A 36 21.83 -22.21 38.82
CA PRO A 36 22.86 -22.92 38.08
C PRO A 36 22.98 -24.39 38.52
N PRO A 37 23.28 -25.29 37.58
CA PRO A 37 23.56 -26.68 37.92
C PRO A 37 24.66 -26.82 38.94
N LEU A 38 24.55 -27.77 39.85
CA LEU A 38 25.58 -28.06 40.85
C LEU A 38 26.83 -28.61 40.18
N GLY A 39 28.01 -28.27 40.73
CA GLY A 39 29.31 -28.74 40.22
C GLY A 39 29.97 -27.88 39.17
N LEU A 40 29.40 -26.73 38.81
CA LEU A 40 30.04 -25.77 37.91
C LEU A 40 31.10 -24.94 38.64
N THR A 41 32.23 -24.67 37.98
CA THR A 41 33.20 -23.69 38.44
C THR A 41 32.64 -22.27 38.38
N ALA A 42 33.19 -21.33 39.13
CA ALA A 42 32.71 -19.93 39.12
C ALA A 42 32.66 -19.32 37.71
N LYS A 43 33.64 -19.63 36.83
CA LYS A 43 33.68 -19.17 35.46
C LYS A 43 32.57 -19.80 34.58
N GLN A 44 32.31 -21.08 34.76
CA GLN A 44 31.22 -21.80 34.08
C GLN A 44 29.84 -21.32 34.53
N THR A 45 29.67 -21.08 35.82
CA THR A 45 28.44 -20.49 36.40
C THR A 45 28.17 -19.12 35.78
N GLN A 46 29.16 -18.25 35.66
CA GLN A 46 28.99 -16.93 35.06
C GLN A 46 28.60 -17.04 33.56
N LYS A 47 29.26 -17.94 32.82
CA LYS A 47 28.92 -18.18 31.42
C LYS A 47 27.48 -18.65 31.25
N TRP A 48 27.07 -19.64 32.04
CA TRP A 48 25.69 -20.16 32.05
C TRP A 48 24.66 -19.08 32.39
N LEU A 49 24.93 -18.25 33.40
CA LEU A 49 24.07 -17.14 33.79
C LEU A 49 23.90 -16.11 32.67
N ASN A 50 24.97 -15.79 31.94
CA ASN A 50 24.91 -14.87 30.80
C ASN A 50 24.08 -15.46 29.65
N GLU A 51 24.20 -16.75 29.35
CA GLU A 51 23.38 -17.44 28.36
C GLU A 51 21.90 -17.42 28.77
N GLN A 52 21.58 -17.73 30.03
CA GLN A 52 20.19 -17.65 30.54
C GLN A 52 19.65 -16.21 30.52
N ALA A 53 20.48 -15.21 30.77
CA ALA A 53 20.09 -13.81 30.72
C ALA A 53 19.72 -13.37 29.30
N VAL A 54 20.49 -13.81 28.30
CA VAL A 54 20.19 -13.56 26.88
C VAL A 54 18.88 -14.24 26.46
N LEU A 55 18.72 -15.50 26.80
CA LEU A 55 17.48 -16.24 26.50
C LEU A 55 16.25 -15.59 27.15
N TYR A 56 16.38 -15.19 28.41
CA TYR A 56 15.27 -14.53 29.14
C TYR A 56 15.00 -13.13 28.60
N GLU A 57 16.01 -12.39 28.17
CA GLU A 57 15.81 -11.10 27.50
C GLU A 57 15.06 -11.26 26.18
N GLN A 58 15.37 -12.28 25.38
CA GLN A 58 14.62 -12.62 24.16
C GLN A 58 13.18 -13.01 24.49
N GLU A 59 12.97 -13.87 25.49
CA GLU A 59 11.63 -14.28 25.96
C GLU A 59 10.80 -13.05 26.34
N VAL A 60 11.35 -12.12 27.13
CA VAL A 60 10.66 -10.90 27.59
C VAL A 60 10.40 -9.90 26.47
N LYS A 61 11.32 -9.76 25.51
CA LYS A 61 11.15 -8.88 24.35
C LYS A 61 10.04 -9.40 23.41
N HIS A 62 9.85 -10.71 23.36
CA HIS A 62 8.76 -11.32 22.58
C HIS A 62 7.47 -11.51 23.37
N THR A 63 7.49 -11.25 24.69
CA THR A 63 6.27 -11.33 25.52
C THR A 63 5.62 -9.95 25.58
N PRO A 64 4.35 -9.78 25.17
CA PRO A 64 3.65 -8.51 25.22
C PRO A 64 3.57 -7.99 26.66
N ALA A 65 3.62 -6.67 26.83
CA ALA A 65 3.67 -6.00 28.14
C ALA A 65 2.40 -6.17 29.00
N GLN A 66 1.31 -6.64 28.40
CA GLN A 66 0.06 -7.01 29.09
C GLN A 66 -0.35 -8.43 28.69
N PRO A 67 -1.05 -9.18 29.54
CA PRO A 67 -1.63 -10.47 29.18
C PRO A 67 -2.62 -10.24 28.04
N VAL A 68 -2.29 -10.74 26.86
CA VAL A 68 -3.14 -10.65 25.68
C VAL A 68 -4.22 -11.70 25.81
N ASP A 69 -5.49 -11.31 25.64
CA ASP A 69 -6.60 -12.24 25.58
C ASP A 69 -6.50 -13.11 24.32
N ARG A 70 -5.98 -14.32 24.48
CA ARG A 70 -5.84 -15.29 23.37
C ARG A 70 -7.16 -15.94 22.98
N SER A 71 -8.24 -15.66 23.69
CA SER A 71 -9.60 -16.13 23.33
C SER A 71 -10.29 -15.20 22.33
N ILE A 72 -9.65 -14.08 21.96
CA ILE A 72 -10.19 -13.08 21.05
C ILE A 72 -10.54 -13.69 19.69
N THR A 73 -11.70 -13.32 19.14
CA THR A 73 -12.09 -13.71 17.78
C THR A 73 -11.39 -12.83 16.72
N LEU A 74 -11.32 -13.35 15.50
CA LEU A 74 -10.78 -12.58 14.37
C LEU A 74 -11.56 -11.27 14.16
N ALA A 75 -12.89 -11.30 14.30
CA ALA A 75 -13.71 -10.09 14.16
C ALA A 75 -13.32 -9.02 15.18
N LYS A 76 -13.18 -9.40 16.45
CA LYS A 76 -12.79 -8.44 17.49
C LYS A 76 -11.38 -7.92 17.34
N TYR A 77 -10.45 -8.77 16.88
CA TYR A 77 -9.10 -8.34 16.59
C TYR A 77 -9.04 -7.38 15.39
N ILE A 78 -9.82 -7.62 14.33
CA ILE A 78 -9.90 -6.72 13.17
C ILE A 78 -10.43 -5.33 13.58
N GLU A 79 -11.37 -5.23 14.53
CA GLU A 79 -11.80 -3.92 15.06
C GLU A 79 -10.62 -3.17 15.69
N ILE A 80 -9.86 -3.83 16.58
CA ILE A 80 -8.66 -3.25 17.20
C ILE A 80 -7.63 -2.87 16.14
N TRP A 81 -7.39 -3.74 15.17
CA TRP A 81 -6.43 -3.53 14.10
C TRP A 81 -6.79 -2.32 13.24
N LEU A 82 -8.07 -2.17 12.86
CA LEU A 82 -8.55 -1.03 12.07
C LEU A 82 -8.50 0.30 12.81
N ASP A 83 -8.63 0.29 14.14
CA ASP A 83 -8.62 1.48 14.99
C ASP A 83 -7.19 1.89 15.38
N GLN A 84 -6.36 0.96 15.80
CA GLN A 84 -5.09 1.26 16.48
C GLN A 84 -3.84 1.00 15.66
N ILE A 85 -3.85 0.01 14.75
CA ILE A 85 -2.65 -0.47 14.05
C ILE A 85 -2.64 0.01 12.60
N ALA A 86 -3.66 -0.32 11.84
CA ALA A 86 -3.71 -0.07 10.41
C ALA A 86 -3.55 1.42 10.02
N PRO A 87 -4.15 2.42 10.72
CA PRO A 87 -4.01 3.82 10.36
C PRO A 87 -2.58 4.36 10.50
N LYS A 88 -1.80 3.77 11.42
CA LYS A 88 -0.40 4.16 11.66
C LYS A 88 0.58 3.49 10.69
N LYS A 89 0.22 2.31 10.19
CA LYS A 89 1.11 1.43 9.41
C LYS A 89 0.84 1.51 7.91
N LEU A 90 -0.41 1.71 7.50
CA LEU A 90 -0.84 1.60 6.12
C LEU A 90 -1.14 2.94 5.48
N ALA A 91 -0.83 3.05 4.19
CA ALA A 91 -1.30 4.17 3.38
C ALA A 91 -2.83 4.15 3.27
N ALA A 92 -3.48 5.32 3.24
CA ALA A 92 -4.94 5.44 3.14
C ALA A 92 -5.56 4.64 1.98
N SER A 93 -4.87 4.53 0.83
CA SER A 93 -5.31 3.71 -0.30
C SER A 93 -5.28 2.21 -0.01
N THR A 94 -4.26 1.74 0.71
CA THR A 94 -4.16 0.34 1.14
C THR A 94 -5.26 0.03 2.16
N LEU A 95 -5.40 0.88 3.18
CA LEU A 95 -6.44 0.73 4.20
C LEU A 95 -7.85 0.73 3.60
N SER A 96 -8.11 1.58 2.59
CA SER A 96 -9.40 1.61 1.89
C SER A 96 -9.70 0.29 1.17
N ARG A 97 -8.68 -0.31 0.53
CA ARG A 97 -8.79 -1.62 -0.11
C ARG A 97 -8.97 -2.73 0.93
N ASP A 98 -8.15 -2.73 1.97
CA ASP A 98 -8.21 -3.74 3.01
C ASP A 98 -9.57 -3.75 3.72
N ARG A 99 -10.20 -2.57 3.91
CA ARG A 99 -11.59 -2.49 4.40
C ARG A 99 -12.60 -3.17 3.48
N GLN A 100 -12.38 -3.16 2.15
CA GLN A 100 -13.24 -3.89 1.21
C GLN A 100 -13.02 -5.40 1.31
N ASP A 101 -11.76 -5.83 1.44
CA ASP A 101 -11.41 -7.23 1.58
C ASP A 101 -11.90 -7.80 2.93
N ILE A 102 -11.80 -7.03 4.01
CA ILE A 102 -12.32 -7.37 5.34
C ILE A 102 -13.84 -7.64 5.31
N ARG A 103 -14.63 -6.92 4.49
CA ARG A 103 -16.06 -7.20 4.34
C ARG A 103 -16.37 -8.61 3.81
N ARG A 104 -15.41 -9.24 3.12
CA ARG A 104 -15.51 -10.62 2.65
C ARG A 104 -14.96 -11.61 3.68
N ILE A 105 -13.96 -11.19 4.45
CA ILE A 105 -13.30 -12.00 5.48
C ILE A 105 -14.23 -12.20 6.68
N LEU A 106 -14.85 -11.13 7.19
CA LEU A 106 -15.62 -11.14 8.43
C LEU A 106 -16.78 -12.14 8.45
N PRO A 107 -17.65 -12.24 7.42
CA PRO A 107 -18.77 -13.18 7.45
C PRO A 107 -18.33 -14.65 7.53
N ALA A 108 -17.19 -14.96 6.91
CA ALA A 108 -16.71 -16.35 6.81
C ALA A 108 -15.79 -16.75 7.97
N LEU A 109 -14.93 -15.85 8.43
CA LEU A 109 -13.85 -16.18 9.38
C LEU A 109 -13.96 -15.42 10.71
N GLY A 110 -14.78 -14.38 10.79
CA GLY A 110 -14.82 -13.48 11.94
C GLY A 110 -15.16 -14.14 13.27
N HIS A 111 -15.92 -15.23 13.25
CA HIS A 111 -16.36 -15.96 14.45
C HIS A 111 -15.27 -16.88 15.04
N TYR A 112 -14.25 -17.26 14.26
CA TYR A 112 -13.16 -18.08 14.77
C TYR A 112 -12.28 -17.28 15.75
N LYS A 113 -11.83 -17.92 16.82
CA LYS A 113 -10.73 -17.38 17.63
C LYS A 113 -9.45 -17.35 16.80
N LEU A 114 -8.58 -16.38 17.05
CA LEU A 114 -7.31 -16.29 16.33
C LEU A 114 -6.47 -17.57 16.46
N THR A 115 -6.55 -18.25 17.62
CA THR A 115 -5.84 -19.49 17.91
C THR A 115 -6.42 -20.73 17.23
N GLU A 116 -7.67 -20.66 16.74
CA GLU A 116 -8.36 -21.76 16.05
C GLU A 116 -8.09 -21.73 14.52
N LEU A 117 -7.69 -20.55 14.01
CA LEU A 117 -7.37 -20.41 12.59
C LEU A 117 -6.17 -21.28 12.20
N ASN A 118 -6.36 -22.10 11.19
CA ASN A 118 -5.33 -22.96 10.63
C ASN A 118 -5.32 -22.91 9.11
N LYS A 119 -4.34 -23.58 8.49
CA LYS A 119 -4.17 -23.56 7.04
C LYS A 119 -5.33 -24.17 6.27
N GLU A 120 -6.01 -25.15 6.83
CA GLU A 120 -7.12 -25.86 6.19
C GLU A 120 -8.34 -24.94 6.11
N ILE A 121 -8.74 -24.34 7.23
CA ILE A 121 -9.83 -23.34 7.27
C ILE A 121 -9.57 -22.20 6.25
N LEU A 122 -8.34 -21.73 6.17
CA LEU A 122 -8.00 -20.65 5.25
C LEU A 122 -8.00 -21.09 3.79
N ARG A 123 -7.60 -22.32 3.48
CA ARG A 123 -7.69 -22.87 2.12
C ARG A 123 -9.13 -23.02 1.66
N ASP A 124 -9.99 -23.58 2.52
CA ASP A 124 -11.42 -23.72 2.24
C ASP A 124 -12.07 -22.35 2.02
N PHE A 125 -11.70 -21.37 2.82
CA PHE A 125 -12.14 -19.99 2.63
C PHE A 125 -11.71 -19.43 1.26
N TYR A 126 -10.45 -19.58 0.84
CA TYR A 126 -10.01 -19.09 -0.46
C TYR A 126 -10.69 -19.85 -1.62
N ASP A 127 -10.92 -21.13 -1.48
CA ASP A 127 -11.65 -21.91 -2.49
C ASP A 127 -13.11 -21.47 -2.58
N ALA A 128 -13.76 -21.18 -1.45
CA ALA A 128 -15.09 -20.58 -1.42
C ALA A 128 -15.11 -19.19 -2.07
N MET A 129 -14.11 -18.34 -1.82
CA MET A 129 -14.02 -17.00 -2.45
C MET A 129 -13.92 -17.09 -3.98
N ARG A 130 -13.30 -18.12 -4.54
CA ARG A 130 -13.25 -18.34 -5.99
C ARG A 130 -14.62 -18.66 -6.62
N GLN A 131 -15.57 -19.14 -5.81
CA GLN A 131 -16.94 -19.44 -6.24
C GLN A 131 -17.90 -18.24 -6.07
N VAL A 132 -17.43 -17.15 -5.43
CA VAL A 132 -18.25 -15.95 -5.26
C VAL A 132 -18.35 -15.20 -6.59
N ARG A 133 -19.57 -14.86 -6.99
CA ARG A 133 -19.83 -14.03 -8.17
C ARG A 133 -19.90 -12.55 -7.80
N ARG A 134 -19.41 -11.71 -8.69
CA ARG A 134 -19.54 -10.25 -8.58
C ARG A 134 -20.99 -9.84 -8.91
N GLU A 135 -21.59 -9.05 -8.04
CA GLU A 135 -22.96 -8.54 -8.27
C GLU A 135 -23.06 -7.71 -9.57
N SER A 136 -22.01 -6.94 -9.90
CA SER A 136 -22.00 -6.03 -11.05
C SER A 136 -21.88 -6.71 -12.41
N THR A 137 -21.23 -7.89 -12.49
CA THR A 137 -20.90 -8.55 -13.75
C THR A 137 -21.39 -9.99 -13.84
N GLY A 138 -21.80 -10.59 -12.72
CA GLY A 138 -22.16 -12.01 -12.63
C GLY A 138 -20.97 -12.99 -12.76
N GLU A 139 -19.76 -12.48 -13.02
CA GLU A 139 -18.54 -13.29 -13.16
C GLU A 139 -17.98 -13.69 -11.79
N PHE A 140 -17.25 -14.77 -11.74
CA PHE A 140 -16.49 -15.16 -10.54
C PHE A 140 -15.44 -14.12 -10.17
N LEU A 141 -15.08 -14.06 -8.88
CA LEU A 141 -13.97 -13.21 -8.45
C LEU A 141 -12.69 -13.59 -9.20
N ALA A 142 -12.02 -12.57 -9.73
CA ALA A 142 -10.72 -12.80 -10.36
C ALA A 142 -9.70 -13.30 -9.33
N GLU A 143 -8.79 -14.18 -9.75
CA GLU A 143 -7.74 -14.72 -8.87
C GLU A 143 -6.90 -13.64 -8.19
N GLY A 144 -6.63 -12.53 -8.88
CA GLY A 144 -5.96 -11.36 -8.28
C GLY A 144 -6.75 -10.68 -7.15
N THR A 145 -8.09 -10.82 -7.13
CA THR A 145 -8.92 -10.35 -6.01
C THR A 145 -8.78 -11.29 -4.81
N VAL A 146 -8.77 -12.60 -5.04
CA VAL A 146 -8.54 -13.60 -3.97
C VAL A 146 -7.13 -13.46 -3.40
N GLU A 147 -6.13 -13.20 -4.24
CA GLU A 147 -4.75 -12.89 -3.84
C GLU A 147 -4.69 -11.61 -2.96
N GLY A 148 -5.49 -10.59 -3.29
CA GLY A 148 -5.64 -9.38 -2.48
C GLY A 148 -6.22 -9.67 -1.09
N ILE A 149 -7.31 -10.45 -1.03
CA ILE A 149 -7.94 -10.90 0.22
C ILE A 149 -6.94 -11.69 1.09
N HIS A 150 -6.17 -12.61 0.48
CA HIS A 150 -5.11 -13.34 1.18
C HIS A 150 -4.04 -12.39 1.74
N SER A 151 -3.58 -11.44 0.94
CA SER A 151 -2.54 -10.47 1.35
C SER A 151 -3.01 -9.62 2.54
N CYS A 152 -4.27 -9.15 2.52
CA CYS A 152 -4.89 -8.42 3.62
C CYS A 152 -4.92 -9.28 4.89
N LEU A 153 -5.48 -10.50 4.81
CA LEU A 153 -5.58 -11.41 5.95
C LEU A 153 -4.20 -11.81 6.51
N CYS A 154 -3.24 -12.05 5.62
CA CYS A 154 -1.86 -12.37 6.00
C CYS A 154 -1.21 -11.20 6.77
N GLY A 155 -1.45 -9.95 6.34
CA GLY A 155 -0.99 -8.75 7.04
C GLY A 155 -1.60 -8.64 8.43
N ILE A 156 -2.92 -8.77 8.55
CA ILE A 156 -3.65 -8.73 9.83
C ILE A 156 -3.13 -9.78 10.81
N LEU A 157 -2.97 -11.02 10.34
CA LEU A 157 -2.49 -12.12 11.18
C LEU A 157 -0.99 -12.00 11.53
N SER A 158 -0.18 -11.37 10.68
CA SER A 158 1.22 -11.05 11.02
C SER A 158 1.29 -10.02 12.13
N ASP A 159 0.43 -9.01 12.11
CA ASP A 159 0.34 -8.02 13.18
C ASP A 159 -0.20 -8.65 14.48
N ALA A 160 -1.07 -9.68 14.38
CA ALA A 160 -1.52 -10.46 15.54
C ALA A 160 -0.39 -11.29 16.16
N VAL A 161 0.55 -11.80 15.35
CA VAL A 161 1.77 -12.45 15.86
C VAL A 161 2.66 -11.43 16.57
N GLU A 162 2.92 -10.28 15.95
CA GLU A 162 3.73 -9.20 16.52
C GLU A 162 3.15 -8.71 17.85
N ALA A 163 1.82 -8.61 17.94
CA ALA A 163 1.12 -8.23 19.17
C ALA A 163 0.99 -9.39 20.21
N GLY A 164 1.40 -10.61 19.87
CA GLY A 164 1.44 -11.76 20.80
C GLY A 164 0.11 -12.50 20.97
N TYR A 165 -0.92 -12.22 20.16
CA TYR A 165 -2.21 -12.94 20.20
C TYR A 165 -2.07 -14.38 19.71
N ILE A 166 -1.24 -14.62 18.71
CA ILE A 166 -0.90 -15.94 18.16
C ILE A 166 0.60 -16.11 18.03
N THR A 167 1.08 -17.34 18.02
CA THR A 167 2.51 -17.67 17.96
C THR A 167 3.07 -17.74 16.54
N HIS A 168 2.21 -17.97 15.56
CA HIS A 168 2.58 -18.05 14.14
C HIS A 168 1.41 -17.62 13.27
N ASN A 169 1.72 -17.19 12.04
CA ASN A 169 0.69 -16.77 11.10
C ASN A 169 0.18 -17.98 10.28
N PRO A 170 -1.08 -18.43 10.49
CA PRO A 170 -1.63 -19.56 9.77
C PRO A 170 -1.87 -19.30 8.27
N ALA A 171 -1.92 -18.03 7.83
CA ALA A 171 -2.06 -17.68 6.42
C ALA A 171 -0.78 -17.94 5.62
N TRP A 172 0.37 -18.05 6.26
CA TRP A 172 1.62 -18.36 5.56
C TRP A 172 1.53 -19.67 4.80
N ARG A 173 1.74 -19.62 3.48
CA ARG A 173 1.64 -20.77 2.55
C ARG A 173 0.26 -21.47 2.56
N ALA A 174 -0.79 -20.82 3.08
CA ALA A 174 -2.15 -21.34 2.96
C ALA A 174 -2.73 -21.09 1.56
N TYR A 175 -2.38 -19.96 0.94
CA TYR A 175 -2.81 -19.60 -0.40
C TYR A 175 -1.87 -20.16 -1.46
N LYS A 176 -2.47 -20.72 -2.52
CA LYS A 176 -1.78 -21.06 -3.76
C LYS A 176 -2.54 -20.39 -4.91
N LYS A 177 -1.85 -19.57 -5.68
CA LYS A 177 -2.42 -18.94 -6.87
C LYS A 177 -2.85 -20.03 -7.86
N LYS A 178 -4.11 -20.00 -8.27
CA LYS A 178 -4.65 -20.90 -9.29
C LYS A 178 -4.73 -20.17 -10.63
N GLY A 179 -4.36 -20.86 -11.69
CA GLY A 179 -4.39 -20.33 -13.05
C GLY A 179 -3.11 -19.57 -13.47
N ILE A 180 -3.02 -19.33 -14.77
CA ILE A 180 -1.92 -18.60 -15.39
C ILE A 180 -2.24 -17.10 -15.22
N SER A 181 -1.28 -16.32 -14.77
CA SER A 181 -1.38 -14.87 -14.80
C SER A 181 -1.61 -14.45 -16.24
N LYS A 182 -2.78 -13.84 -16.55
CA LYS A 182 -2.97 -13.25 -17.87
C LYS A 182 -1.85 -12.25 -18.11
N GLU A 183 -1.09 -12.45 -19.17
CA GLU A 183 -0.16 -11.41 -19.62
C GLU A 183 -0.94 -10.12 -19.85
N ARG A 184 -0.33 -9.01 -19.47
CA ARG A 184 -0.96 -7.72 -19.75
C ARG A 184 -0.87 -7.47 -21.24
N PRO A 185 -1.95 -7.04 -21.89
CA PRO A 185 -1.91 -6.72 -23.29
C PRO A 185 -0.87 -5.60 -23.52
N VAL A 186 0.05 -5.86 -24.40
CA VAL A 186 1.01 -4.87 -24.91
C VAL A 186 0.49 -4.50 -26.29
N ALA A 187 0.32 -3.20 -26.53
CA ALA A 187 -0.06 -2.72 -27.85
C ALA A 187 1.10 -2.96 -28.84
N ASP A 188 0.79 -3.55 -29.98
CA ASP A 188 1.73 -3.61 -31.08
C ASP A 188 1.93 -2.23 -31.74
N GLU A 189 2.89 -2.12 -32.64
CA GLU A 189 3.26 -0.87 -33.26
C GLU A 189 2.08 -0.26 -34.06
N GLU A 190 1.33 -1.08 -34.77
CA GLU A 190 0.14 -0.64 -35.54
C GLU A 190 -0.91 -0.07 -34.60
N THR A 191 -1.21 -0.76 -33.51
CA THR A 191 -2.16 -0.29 -32.49
C THR A 191 -1.71 1.04 -31.87
N VAL A 192 -0.41 1.20 -31.60
CA VAL A 192 0.14 2.45 -31.06
C VAL A 192 0.00 3.59 -32.06
N GLN A 193 0.29 3.36 -33.35
CA GLN A 193 0.14 4.38 -34.39
C GLN A 193 -1.36 4.80 -34.55
N ARG A 194 -2.26 3.84 -34.58
CA ARG A 194 -3.71 4.11 -34.62
C ARG A 194 -4.18 4.87 -33.37
N LEU A 195 -3.65 4.54 -32.21
CA LEU A 195 -3.95 5.27 -30.98
C LEU A 195 -3.45 6.72 -31.04
N ILE A 196 -2.22 6.96 -31.50
CA ILE A 196 -1.67 8.31 -31.65
C ILE A 196 -2.57 9.14 -32.60
N ALA A 197 -2.97 8.60 -33.73
CA ALA A 197 -3.88 9.26 -34.67
C ALA A 197 -5.25 9.56 -34.02
N ALA A 198 -5.79 8.61 -33.24
CA ALA A 198 -7.03 8.82 -32.49
C ALA A 198 -6.90 9.90 -31.40
N LEU A 199 -5.74 10.04 -30.77
CA LEU A 199 -5.49 11.09 -29.78
C LEU A 199 -5.45 12.49 -30.42
N GLU A 200 -4.95 12.62 -31.64
CA GLU A 200 -4.89 13.89 -32.39
C GLU A 200 -6.29 14.44 -32.73
N THR A 201 -7.32 13.62 -32.74
CA THR A 201 -8.71 14.06 -32.94
C THR A 201 -9.41 14.49 -31.66
N GLN A 202 -8.78 14.34 -30.51
CA GLN A 202 -9.35 14.73 -29.21
C GLN A 202 -9.11 16.21 -28.91
N SER A 203 -9.80 16.74 -27.88
CA SER A 203 -9.43 18.05 -27.36
C SER A 203 -7.99 18.04 -26.86
N LEU A 204 -7.30 19.17 -26.97
CA LEU A 204 -5.88 19.31 -26.67
C LEU A 204 -5.51 18.80 -25.26
N LYS A 205 -6.38 19.00 -24.28
CA LYS A 205 -6.25 18.45 -22.92
C LYS A 205 -5.98 16.94 -22.91
N TYR A 206 -6.77 16.17 -23.65
CA TYR A 206 -6.65 14.71 -23.65
C TYR A 206 -5.48 14.25 -24.52
N GLU A 207 -5.26 14.90 -25.64
CA GLU A 207 -4.11 14.63 -26.49
C GLU A 207 -2.80 14.81 -25.71
N VAL A 208 -2.61 15.96 -25.06
CA VAL A 208 -1.43 16.27 -24.24
C VAL A 208 -1.27 15.24 -23.14
N TYR A 209 -2.33 14.93 -22.42
CA TYR A 209 -2.27 14.01 -21.28
C TYR A 209 -1.76 12.61 -21.68
N TYR A 210 -2.34 12.02 -22.72
CA TYR A 210 -1.97 10.66 -23.11
C TYR A 210 -0.64 10.59 -23.85
N LYS A 211 -0.35 11.56 -24.73
CA LYS A 211 0.95 11.67 -25.40
C LYS A 211 2.08 11.89 -24.39
N LEU A 212 1.83 12.66 -23.33
CA LEU A 212 2.81 12.87 -22.26
C LEU A 212 3.09 11.56 -21.49
N ILE A 213 2.07 10.77 -21.20
CA ILE A 213 2.24 9.45 -20.58
C ILE A 213 3.00 8.49 -21.49
N LEU A 214 2.68 8.45 -22.79
CA LEU A 214 3.39 7.65 -23.78
C LEU A 214 4.87 8.02 -23.85
N ALA A 215 5.17 9.33 -23.90
CA ALA A 215 6.54 9.82 -24.04
C ALA A 215 7.40 9.62 -22.78
N THR A 216 6.81 9.60 -21.58
CA THR A 216 7.54 9.64 -20.31
C THR A 216 7.40 8.39 -19.46
N GLY A 217 6.45 7.52 -19.76
CA GLY A 217 6.14 6.35 -18.96
C GLY A 217 5.68 6.67 -17.53
N MET A 218 5.18 7.88 -17.26
CA MET A 218 4.70 8.27 -15.93
C MET A 218 3.39 7.58 -15.55
N ARG A 219 3.10 7.53 -14.25
CA ARG A 219 1.84 7.00 -13.77
C ARG A 219 0.72 8.03 -13.96
N ARG A 220 -0.52 7.56 -14.17
CA ARG A 220 -1.70 8.42 -14.35
C ARG A 220 -1.86 9.49 -13.26
N GLY A 221 -1.59 9.14 -12.00
CA GLY A 221 -1.68 10.09 -10.90
C GLY A 221 -0.50 11.06 -10.82
N GLU A 222 0.68 10.67 -11.35
CA GLU A 222 1.83 11.55 -11.49
C GLU A 222 1.51 12.62 -12.54
N ALA A 223 0.94 12.23 -13.70
CA ALA A 223 0.53 13.17 -14.74
C ALA A 223 -0.51 14.20 -14.21
N CYS A 224 -1.50 13.77 -13.43
CA CYS A 224 -2.45 14.70 -12.80
C CYS A 224 -1.80 15.61 -11.75
N GLY A 225 -0.65 15.23 -11.18
CA GLY A 225 0.05 16.00 -10.15
C GLY A 225 1.07 17.01 -10.70
N LEU A 226 1.23 17.08 -12.02
CA LEU A 226 2.16 18.03 -12.64
C LEU A 226 1.68 19.46 -12.51
N ARG A 227 2.62 20.37 -12.22
CA ARG A 227 2.43 21.82 -12.25
C ARG A 227 3.27 22.42 -13.37
N TRP A 228 2.93 23.62 -13.80
CA TRP A 228 3.73 24.36 -14.80
C TRP A 228 5.17 24.57 -14.32
N SER A 229 5.41 24.78 -13.04
CA SER A 229 6.74 24.88 -12.43
C SER A 229 7.57 23.58 -12.49
N ASP A 230 6.98 22.46 -12.87
CA ASP A 230 7.73 21.21 -13.05
C ASP A 230 8.41 21.10 -14.43
N ILE A 231 8.12 22.02 -15.35
CA ILE A 231 8.68 22.02 -16.71
C ILE A 231 9.87 22.98 -16.78
N ASP A 232 11.07 22.45 -16.96
CA ASP A 232 12.22 23.24 -17.38
C ASP A 232 12.24 23.34 -18.92
N TRP A 233 11.72 24.45 -19.42
CA TRP A 233 11.64 24.71 -20.85
C TRP A 233 13.00 24.81 -21.55
N ARG A 234 14.03 25.29 -20.83
CA ARG A 234 15.38 25.48 -21.36
C ARG A 234 16.07 24.13 -21.58
N GLN A 235 15.96 23.25 -20.58
CA GLN A 235 16.54 21.91 -20.65
C GLN A 235 15.60 20.89 -21.30
N ARG A 236 14.35 21.27 -21.55
CA ARG A 236 13.25 20.36 -21.96
C ARG A 236 13.12 19.20 -21.00
N ALA A 237 13.15 19.48 -19.72
CA ALA A 237 13.09 18.51 -18.66
C ALA A 237 11.77 18.66 -17.86
N LEU A 238 11.19 17.53 -17.50
CA LEU A 238 9.98 17.43 -16.71
C LEU A 238 10.31 16.76 -15.37
N HIS A 239 10.03 17.45 -14.28
CA HIS A 239 10.26 16.97 -12.92
C HIS A 239 9.01 16.30 -12.37
N ILE A 240 9.04 15.00 -12.15
CA ILE A 240 7.93 14.25 -11.55
C ILE A 240 8.14 14.20 -10.05
N ARG A 241 7.32 14.94 -9.29
CA ARG A 241 7.49 15.13 -7.84
C ARG A 241 6.25 14.81 -7.02
N ARG A 242 5.09 14.64 -7.67
CA ARG A 242 3.79 14.50 -7.01
C ARG A 242 2.97 13.39 -7.63
N ASN A 243 2.04 12.85 -6.87
CA ASN A 243 1.07 11.85 -7.32
C ASN A 243 -0.31 12.16 -6.74
N VAL A 244 -1.28 12.31 -7.60
CA VAL A 244 -2.68 12.55 -7.22
C VAL A 244 -3.38 11.21 -6.97
N VAL A 245 -4.03 11.12 -5.81
CA VAL A 245 -4.84 9.96 -5.42
C VAL A 245 -6.24 10.44 -5.05
N LYS A 246 -7.25 9.81 -5.60
CA LYS A 246 -8.66 10.00 -5.22
C LYS A 246 -9.22 8.68 -4.72
N LEU A 247 -9.63 8.67 -3.47
CA LEU A 247 -10.37 7.55 -2.87
C LEU A 247 -11.86 7.89 -2.87
N SER A 248 -12.70 6.84 -2.90
CA SER A 248 -14.15 7.02 -2.84
C SER A 248 -14.53 7.79 -1.55
N ARG A 249 -15.40 8.78 -1.71
CA ARG A 249 -15.91 9.63 -0.61
C ARG A 249 -14.86 10.38 0.20
N GLN A 250 -13.64 10.55 -0.31
CA GLN A 250 -12.60 11.34 0.32
C GLN A 250 -12.18 12.51 -0.58
N PRO A 251 -11.62 13.59 -0.06
CA PRO A 251 -11.05 14.66 -0.89
C PRO A 251 -9.91 14.13 -1.76
N ILE A 252 -9.53 14.91 -2.77
CA ILE A 252 -8.35 14.63 -3.59
C ILE A 252 -7.13 14.79 -2.68
N MET A 253 -6.20 13.84 -2.77
CA MET A 253 -4.94 13.87 -2.04
C MET A 253 -3.79 13.99 -3.02
N VAL A 254 -2.97 15.00 -2.84
CA VAL A 254 -1.69 15.14 -3.53
C VAL A 254 -0.59 14.64 -2.59
N LYS A 255 0.15 13.65 -3.01
CA LYS A 255 1.19 13.00 -2.21
C LYS A 255 2.52 13.03 -2.95
N GLU A 256 3.60 13.05 -2.22
CA GLU A 256 4.90 12.72 -2.78
C GLU A 256 4.94 11.25 -3.22
N PRO A 257 5.77 10.90 -4.21
CA PRO A 257 5.96 9.51 -4.61
C PRO A 257 6.40 8.64 -3.42
N LYS A 258 5.91 7.40 -3.36
CA LYS A 258 6.19 6.45 -2.24
C LYS A 258 7.67 6.13 -2.04
N THR A 259 8.52 6.37 -3.02
CA THR A 259 9.96 6.06 -2.98
C THR A 259 10.73 7.22 -3.59
N GLN A 260 11.97 7.40 -3.16
CA GLN A 260 12.90 8.39 -3.78
C GLN A 260 13.05 8.16 -5.28
N ALA A 261 13.02 6.92 -5.76
CA ALA A 261 13.01 6.58 -7.19
C ALA A 261 11.74 7.06 -7.92
N GLY A 262 10.70 7.44 -7.20
CA GLY A 262 9.49 8.06 -7.77
C GLY A 262 9.68 9.53 -8.14
N VAL A 263 10.61 10.23 -7.49
CA VAL A 263 11.04 11.58 -7.86
C VAL A 263 12.10 11.42 -8.94
N ARG A 264 11.78 11.87 -10.15
CA ARG A 264 12.67 11.71 -11.30
C ARG A 264 12.49 12.84 -12.30
N VAL A 265 13.50 13.03 -13.13
CA VAL A 265 13.49 13.95 -14.27
C VAL A 265 13.38 13.12 -15.54
N VAL A 266 12.55 13.55 -16.46
CA VAL A 266 12.39 12.96 -17.79
C VAL A 266 12.57 14.06 -18.83
N TYR A 267 13.35 13.78 -19.87
CA TYR A 267 13.55 14.74 -20.95
C TYR A 267 12.45 14.62 -22.00
N LEU A 268 12.00 15.76 -22.50
CA LEU A 268 10.93 15.88 -23.48
C LEU A 268 11.49 16.08 -24.90
N SER A 269 10.81 15.52 -25.88
CA SER A 269 11.08 15.82 -27.29
C SER A 269 10.69 17.27 -27.61
N LYS A 270 11.25 17.81 -28.72
CA LYS A 270 10.87 19.14 -29.19
C LYS A 270 9.37 19.23 -29.50
N ASP A 271 8.79 18.17 -30.06
CA ASP A 271 7.38 18.17 -30.42
C ASP A 271 6.46 18.07 -29.19
N MET A 272 6.87 17.32 -28.17
CA MET A 272 6.15 17.33 -26.89
C MET A 272 6.18 18.71 -26.23
N CYS A 273 7.31 19.43 -26.30
CA CYS A 273 7.39 20.79 -25.79
C CYS A 273 6.49 21.76 -26.59
N LYS A 274 6.38 21.61 -27.93
CA LYS A 274 5.45 22.43 -28.75
C LYS A 274 4.00 22.16 -28.35
N LEU A 275 3.64 20.88 -28.13
CA LEU A 275 2.31 20.48 -27.72
C LEU A 275 1.95 21.03 -26.32
N LEU A 276 2.88 20.97 -25.38
CA LEU A 276 2.71 21.56 -24.05
C LEU A 276 2.58 23.09 -24.10
N ARG A 277 3.30 23.78 -25.00
CA ARG A 277 3.14 25.23 -25.21
C ARG A 277 1.78 25.60 -25.79
N ALA A 278 1.25 24.78 -26.69
CA ALA A 278 -0.10 24.98 -27.21
C ALA A 278 -1.14 24.82 -26.10
N TRP A 279 -0.95 23.81 -25.25
CA TRP A 279 -1.81 23.57 -24.08
C TRP A 279 -1.72 24.71 -23.03
N GLU A 280 -0.53 25.24 -22.77
CA GLU A 280 -0.32 26.39 -21.89
C GLU A 280 -1.15 27.60 -22.35
N LYS A 281 -1.13 27.90 -23.66
CA LYS A 281 -1.92 28.98 -24.25
C LYS A 281 -3.43 28.74 -24.13
N GLU A 282 -3.88 27.50 -24.33
CA GLU A 282 -5.31 27.15 -24.17
C GLU A 282 -5.75 27.31 -22.71
N CYS A 283 -4.94 26.85 -21.74
CA CYS A 283 -5.21 27.05 -20.32
C CYS A 283 -5.25 28.54 -19.93
N GLN A 284 -4.33 29.34 -20.46
CA GLN A 284 -4.33 30.78 -20.23
C GLN A 284 -5.62 31.44 -20.79
N TRP A 285 -6.01 31.08 -22.01
CA TRP A 285 -7.22 31.58 -22.64
C TRP A 285 -8.49 31.14 -21.86
N GLU A 286 -8.57 29.88 -21.43
CA GLU A 286 -9.67 29.39 -20.60
C GLU A 286 -9.84 30.20 -19.31
N LYS A 287 -8.73 30.52 -18.62
CA LYS A 287 -8.74 31.35 -17.41
C LYS A 287 -9.23 32.79 -17.68
N GLU A 288 -8.76 33.39 -18.73
CA GLU A 288 -9.18 34.75 -19.14
C GLU A 288 -10.69 34.80 -19.42
N GLN A 289 -11.25 33.75 -20.06
CA GLN A 289 -12.69 33.67 -20.32
C GLN A 289 -13.53 33.50 -19.05
N GLN A 290 -12.96 32.91 -18.01
CA GLN A 290 -13.62 32.72 -16.70
C GLN A 290 -13.50 33.96 -15.80
N GLY A 291 -12.75 34.98 -16.22
CA GLY A 291 -12.48 36.18 -15.44
C GLY A 291 -11.49 35.93 -14.30
N ASP A 292 -10.76 34.82 -14.35
CA ASP A 292 -9.74 34.47 -13.38
C ASP A 292 -8.42 35.22 -13.63
N ALA A 293 -7.54 35.19 -12.62
CA ALA A 293 -6.18 35.70 -12.72
C ALA A 293 -5.36 34.92 -13.77
N GLU A 294 -4.22 35.45 -14.14
CA GLU A 294 -3.29 34.79 -15.06
C GLU A 294 -2.90 33.37 -14.59
N LEU A 295 -2.56 32.52 -15.58
CA LEU A 295 -2.02 31.21 -15.33
C LEU A 295 -0.68 31.32 -14.57
N THR A 296 -0.60 30.66 -13.43
CA THR A 296 0.60 30.70 -12.58
C THR A 296 1.45 29.44 -12.73
N GLN A 297 2.71 29.54 -12.30
CA GLN A 297 3.62 28.39 -12.27
C GLN A 297 3.17 27.30 -11.26
N ASP A 298 2.34 27.65 -10.28
CA ASP A 298 1.81 26.73 -9.27
C ASP A 298 0.52 26.02 -9.69
N ASP A 299 -0.09 26.45 -10.79
CA ASP A 299 -1.26 25.78 -11.36
C ASP A 299 -0.91 24.39 -11.88
N TYR A 300 -1.87 23.46 -11.77
CA TYR A 300 -1.71 22.13 -12.33
C TYR A 300 -1.86 22.17 -13.86
N LEU A 301 -1.07 21.34 -14.58
CA LEU A 301 -1.25 21.17 -16.02
C LEU A 301 -2.66 20.69 -16.37
N PHE A 302 -3.23 19.87 -15.51
CA PHE A 302 -4.58 19.32 -15.67
C PHE A 302 -5.36 19.61 -14.40
N GLN A 303 -6.11 20.70 -14.41
CA GLN A 303 -6.88 21.16 -13.28
C GLN A 303 -8.39 21.12 -13.51
N GLN A 304 -9.13 21.06 -12.42
CA GLN A 304 -10.58 21.26 -12.38
C GLN A 304 -10.91 22.77 -12.34
N PRO A 305 -12.15 23.18 -12.59
CA PRO A 305 -12.54 24.60 -12.53
C PRO A 305 -12.27 25.28 -11.18
N ASN A 306 -12.19 24.53 -10.09
CA ASN A 306 -11.88 25.03 -8.74
C ASN A 306 -10.38 25.12 -8.45
N GLY A 307 -9.50 24.87 -9.43
CA GLY A 307 -8.04 24.87 -9.28
C GLY A 307 -7.44 23.57 -8.72
N ASP A 308 -8.25 22.62 -8.25
CA ASP A 308 -7.77 21.31 -7.83
C ASP A 308 -7.21 20.50 -9.01
N PRO A 309 -6.28 19.58 -8.79
CA PRO A 309 -5.82 18.70 -9.86
C PRO A 309 -6.95 17.81 -10.38
N MET A 310 -6.92 17.48 -11.67
CA MET A 310 -7.86 16.54 -12.26
C MET A 310 -7.80 15.18 -11.57
N VAL A 311 -8.97 14.56 -11.44
CA VAL A 311 -9.10 13.23 -10.87
C VAL A 311 -8.59 12.17 -11.87
N PRO A 312 -7.62 11.30 -11.50
CA PRO A 312 -7.03 10.35 -12.44
C PRO A 312 -8.02 9.38 -13.10
N CYS A 313 -9.16 9.09 -12.45
CA CYS A 313 -10.18 8.21 -13.05
C CYS A 313 -10.91 8.87 -14.22
N THR A 314 -11.01 10.19 -14.29
CA THR A 314 -11.59 10.91 -15.44
C THR A 314 -10.85 10.56 -16.73
N PHE A 315 -9.52 10.60 -16.70
CA PHE A 315 -8.71 10.20 -17.85
C PHE A 315 -8.80 8.70 -18.15
N THR A 316 -8.88 7.85 -17.12
CA THR A 316 -9.08 6.41 -17.36
C THR A 316 -10.38 6.12 -18.05
N TYR A 317 -11.47 6.80 -17.68
CA TYR A 317 -12.78 6.66 -18.31
C TYR A 317 -12.75 7.18 -19.75
N ARG A 318 -12.25 8.39 -19.99
CA ARG A 318 -12.14 8.96 -21.34
C ARG A 318 -11.27 8.11 -22.26
N PHE A 319 -10.16 7.54 -21.74
CA PHE A 319 -9.32 6.64 -22.52
C PHE A 319 -10.10 5.43 -23.06
N LYS A 320 -10.93 4.81 -22.21
CA LYS A 320 -11.78 3.70 -22.64
C LYS A 320 -12.80 4.10 -23.70
N MET A 321 -13.33 5.32 -23.62
CA MET A 321 -14.21 5.85 -24.68
C MET A 321 -13.44 6.04 -25.99
N ILE A 322 -12.25 6.65 -25.95
CA ILE A 322 -11.39 6.83 -27.14
C ILE A 322 -11.10 5.49 -27.82
N LEU A 323 -10.75 4.46 -27.04
CA LEU A 323 -10.50 3.13 -27.61
C LEU A 323 -11.74 2.60 -28.35
N ARG A 324 -12.93 2.70 -27.76
CA ARG A 324 -14.17 2.22 -28.36
C ARG A 324 -14.60 3.02 -29.57
N GLU A 325 -14.51 4.35 -29.50
CA GLU A 325 -14.85 5.27 -30.59
C GLU A 325 -13.99 5.03 -31.83
N ASN A 326 -12.77 4.50 -31.66
CA ASN A 326 -11.80 4.28 -32.75
C ASN A 326 -11.55 2.79 -33.07
N GLY A 327 -12.36 1.87 -32.53
CA GLY A 327 -12.21 0.43 -32.78
C GLY A 327 -10.86 -0.13 -32.36
N LEU A 328 -10.28 0.41 -31.28
CA LEU A 328 -9.03 -0.06 -30.68
C LEU A 328 -9.30 -1.12 -29.61
N PRO A 329 -8.32 -1.99 -29.31
CA PRO A 329 -8.47 -3.06 -28.32
C PRO A 329 -8.95 -2.55 -26.95
N ASP A 330 -10.06 -3.10 -26.45
CA ASP A 330 -10.77 -2.62 -25.23
C ASP A 330 -10.06 -3.10 -23.94
N ASP A 331 -9.09 -3.98 -24.03
CA ASP A 331 -8.27 -4.46 -22.92
C ASP A 331 -7.10 -3.54 -22.60
N LEU A 332 -6.71 -2.63 -23.51
CA LEU A 332 -5.74 -1.58 -23.26
C LEU A 332 -6.25 -0.62 -22.16
N ASN A 333 -5.34 -0.08 -21.39
CA ASN A 333 -5.62 0.91 -20.35
C ASN A 333 -4.50 1.94 -20.27
N VAL A 334 -4.72 3.05 -19.55
CA VAL A 334 -3.71 4.12 -19.41
C VAL A 334 -2.35 3.60 -18.90
N HIS A 335 -2.34 2.51 -18.12
CA HIS A 335 -1.10 1.90 -17.64
C HIS A 335 -0.37 1.10 -18.74
N SER A 336 -1.10 0.61 -19.76
CA SER A 336 -0.50 -0.07 -20.92
C SER A 336 0.29 0.88 -21.83
N LEU A 337 0.16 2.20 -21.64
CA LEU A 337 0.94 3.23 -22.34
C LEU A 337 2.38 3.38 -21.82
N ARG A 338 2.77 2.62 -20.79
CA ARG A 338 4.09 2.75 -20.15
C ARG A 338 5.05 1.68 -20.66
#